data_336d1894f554f68faba95b25cd1ce117
#
_entry.id   336d1894f554f68faba95b25cd1ce117
#
_cell.length_a   1.000
_cell.length_b   1.000
_cell.length_c   1.000
_cell.angle_alpha   90.00
_cell.angle_beta   90.00
_cell.angle_gamma   90.00
#
_symmetry.space_group_name_H-M   'P 1'
#
loop_
_entity.id
_entity.type
_entity.pdbx_description
1 polymer ?
#
loop_
_entity_poly.entity_id
_entity_poly.type
_entity_poly.pdbx_seq_one_letter_code
_entity_poly.pdbx_strand_id
1 'polypeptide(L)'
;MPGRGGLIALTLTLMFVILWARPASTQNDDADAALFERYIEALRRIAHVPGISAVILRDGRPVWQRGFGFANVDARVPATPDTLYDIASLTKTFTSTLLLQCVERGTLSLDERIARYSAAIPEPAATVRHVLTHTSQGTPGAAFRYDGDRFAALTSVVDSCHGRPFRQALATSILDRAAMTNSVPGHDLERPTPSLAALFDVPTLGRYEGSVKRLALPYQTAADGSAPAGYPPRDISASAGLLSSVVDLAKYDVAIDTNVFIFRASQELAWTNAVSTTGEALPYGLGWFIQRERGVRLVWHYGQWPQYSALYLKAPDRHLTLILLGNSGGLSEAFPMAGGDVMASPFAKAFVRIFIP
;
A
#
# COMPACT_ATOMS: atom_id res chain seq x y z
N MET A 1 14.96 -55.50 71.27
CA MET A 1 15.57 -54.68 70.18
C MET A 1 14.49 -54.48 69.12
N PRO A 2 14.03 -53.23 68.85
CA PRO A 2 12.90 -53.01 67.96
C PRO A 2 13.33 -52.77 66.51
N GLY A 3 12.59 -53.42 65.58
CA GLY A 3 12.73 -53.28 64.16
C GLY A 3 12.13 -51.97 63.64
N ARG A 4 12.86 -51.30 62.76
CA ARG A 4 12.46 -50.09 62.05
C ARG A 4 11.59 -50.46 60.86
N GLY A 5 10.31 -50.03 60.90
CA GLY A 5 9.44 -50.04 59.74
C GLY A 5 9.68 -48.77 58.90
N GLY A 6 10.08 -48.95 57.65
CA GLY A 6 10.21 -47.87 56.68
C GLY A 6 8.85 -47.57 56.02
N LEU A 7 8.36 -46.34 56.17
CA LEU A 7 7.24 -45.80 55.40
C LEU A 7 7.74 -45.44 53.98
N ILE A 8 7.23 -46.08 52.94
CA ILE A 8 7.39 -45.65 51.56
C ILE A 8 6.30 -44.61 51.25
N ALA A 9 6.70 -43.37 51.12
CA ALA A 9 5.79 -42.29 50.68
C ALA A 9 5.65 -42.33 49.16
N LEU A 10 4.48 -42.68 48.67
CA LEU A 10 4.12 -42.66 47.24
C LEU A 10 3.70 -41.22 46.88
N THR A 11 4.61 -40.49 46.24
CA THR A 11 4.27 -39.16 45.69
C THR A 11 3.57 -39.32 44.32
N LEU A 12 2.25 -39.11 44.30
CA LEU A 12 1.50 -38.97 43.07
C LEU A 12 1.78 -37.59 42.45
N THR A 13 2.50 -37.56 41.32
CA THR A 13 2.69 -36.36 40.53
C THR A 13 1.47 -36.19 39.60
N LEU A 14 0.53 -35.29 39.96
CA LEU A 14 -0.57 -34.90 39.07
C LEU A 14 0.02 -34.03 37.95
N MET A 15 0.11 -34.59 36.75
CA MET A 15 0.42 -33.83 35.53
C MET A 15 -0.84 -33.05 35.11
N PHE A 16 -0.88 -31.75 35.40
CA PHE A 16 -1.89 -30.84 34.86
C PHE A 16 -1.59 -30.60 33.37
N VAL A 17 -2.33 -31.23 32.47
CA VAL A 17 -2.36 -30.87 31.09
C VAL A 17 -3.19 -29.60 30.94
N ILE A 18 -2.51 -28.45 30.87
CA ILE A 18 -3.16 -27.16 30.57
C ILE A 18 -3.49 -27.19 29.08
N LEU A 19 -4.71 -27.56 28.77
CA LEU A 19 -5.31 -27.32 27.45
C LEU A 19 -5.48 -25.79 27.30
N TRP A 20 -4.59 -25.16 26.55
CA TRP A 20 -4.76 -23.78 26.12
C TRP A 20 -5.93 -23.73 25.15
N ALA A 21 -7.13 -23.42 25.65
CA ALA A 21 -8.26 -23.08 24.79
C ALA A 21 -7.88 -21.80 24.03
N ARG A 22 -7.81 -21.87 22.70
CA ARG A 22 -7.67 -20.69 21.86
C ARG A 22 -8.88 -19.79 22.13
N PRO A 23 -8.70 -18.46 22.31
CA PRO A 23 -9.84 -17.57 22.48
C PRO A 23 -10.77 -17.65 21.26
N ALA A 24 -12.09 -17.60 21.49
CA ALA A 24 -13.12 -17.77 20.45
C ALA A 24 -12.95 -16.81 19.25
N SER A 25 -12.32 -15.64 19.45
CA SER A 25 -11.97 -14.69 18.39
C SER A 25 -10.99 -15.25 17.35
N THR A 26 -10.05 -16.11 17.75
CA THR A 26 -9.05 -16.68 16.82
C THR A 26 -9.66 -17.76 15.91
N GLN A 27 -10.70 -18.45 16.36
CA GLN A 27 -11.37 -19.51 15.58
C GLN A 27 -12.25 -18.94 14.46
N ASN A 28 -12.90 -17.80 14.68
CA ASN A 28 -13.62 -17.06 13.65
C ASN A 28 -12.66 -16.45 12.61
N ASP A 29 -11.57 -15.86 13.06
CA ASP A 29 -10.57 -15.28 12.17
C ASP A 29 -9.95 -16.31 11.21
N ASP A 30 -9.69 -17.54 11.66
CA ASP A 30 -9.18 -18.63 10.81
C ASP A 30 -10.22 -19.07 9.74
N ALA A 31 -11.50 -19.13 10.09
CA ALA A 31 -12.59 -19.48 9.17
C ALA A 31 -12.82 -18.37 8.13
N ASP A 32 -12.82 -17.13 8.55
CA ASP A 32 -12.98 -15.95 7.70
C ASP A 32 -11.80 -15.82 6.73
N ALA A 33 -10.56 -16.03 7.20
CA ALA A 33 -9.37 -16.06 6.38
C ALA A 33 -9.43 -17.18 5.33
N ALA A 34 -9.85 -18.39 5.71
CA ALA A 34 -10.00 -19.51 4.78
C ALA A 34 -11.11 -19.28 3.74
N LEU A 35 -12.20 -18.62 4.13
CA LEU A 35 -13.26 -18.20 3.20
C LEU A 35 -12.73 -17.15 2.23
N PHE A 36 -12.04 -16.12 2.72
CA PHE A 36 -11.43 -15.07 1.92
C PHE A 36 -10.42 -15.63 0.92
N GLU A 37 -9.59 -16.58 1.34
CA GLU A 37 -8.61 -17.25 0.48
C GLU A 37 -9.25 -17.90 -0.74
N ARG A 38 -10.39 -18.59 -0.55
CA ARG A 38 -11.16 -19.19 -1.66
C ARG A 38 -11.72 -18.13 -2.60
N TYR A 39 -12.22 -17.01 -2.07
CA TYR A 39 -12.71 -15.90 -2.89
C TYR A 39 -11.59 -15.26 -3.71
N ILE A 40 -10.44 -14.96 -3.08
CA ILE A 40 -9.29 -14.35 -3.78
C ILE A 40 -8.80 -15.25 -4.91
N GLU A 41 -8.65 -16.57 -4.67
CA GLU A 41 -8.21 -17.48 -5.73
C GLU A 41 -9.24 -17.59 -6.88
N ALA A 42 -10.53 -17.62 -6.58
CA ALA A 42 -11.56 -17.62 -7.60
C ALA A 42 -11.57 -16.30 -8.41
N LEU A 43 -11.51 -15.16 -7.73
CA LEU A 43 -11.45 -13.84 -8.37
C LEU A 43 -10.18 -13.64 -9.19
N ARG A 44 -9.03 -14.12 -8.71
CA ARG A 44 -7.76 -14.10 -9.44
C ARG A 44 -7.88 -14.78 -10.79
N ARG A 45 -8.49 -15.98 -10.81
CA ARG A 45 -8.71 -16.76 -12.05
C ARG A 45 -9.68 -16.05 -13.00
N ILE A 46 -10.79 -15.51 -12.48
CA ILE A 46 -11.78 -14.78 -13.28
C ILE A 46 -11.19 -13.50 -13.87
N ALA A 47 -10.36 -12.78 -13.09
CA ALA A 47 -9.70 -11.56 -13.52
C ALA A 47 -8.39 -11.80 -14.30
N HIS A 48 -8.06 -13.06 -14.61
CA HIS A 48 -6.86 -13.46 -15.33
C HIS A 48 -5.57 -12.86 -14.77
N VAL A 49 -5.45 -12.77 -13.44
CA VAL A 49 -4.22 -12.30 -12.79
C VAL A 49 -3.27 -13.48 -12.59
N PRO A 50 -2.09 -13.52 -13.22
CA PRO A 50 -1.16 -14.65 -13.10
C PRO A 50 -0.68 -14.89 -11.68
N GLY A 51 -0.36 -13.83 -10.94
CA GLY A 51 0.10 -13.89 -9.55
C GLY A 51 -0.46 -12.77 -8.70
N ILE A 52 -0.89 -13.11 -7.48
CA ILE A 52 -1.31 -12.15 -6.44
C ILE A 52 -0.52 -12.45 -5.16
N SER A 53 -0.06 -11.38 -4.51
CA SER A 53 0.36 -11.42 -3.10
C SER A 53 -0.64 -10.65 -2.26
N ALA A 54 -0.95 -11.17 -1.07
CA ALA A 54 -1.98 -10.65 -0.20
C ALA A 54 -1.55 -10.68 1.27
N VAL A 55 -1.99 -9.67 2.05
CA VAL A 55 -1.88 -9.64 3.51
C VAL A 55 -3.12 -8.99 4.13
N ILE A 56 -3.58 -9.53 5.26
CA ILE A 56 -4.54 -8.89 6.15
C ILE A 56 -3.85 -8.59 7.47
N LEU A 57 -3.93 -7.32 7.90
CA LEU A 57 -3.48 -6.90 9.21
C LEU A 57 -4.69 -6.63 10.12
N ARG A 58 -4.56 -7.05 11.38
CA ARG A 58 -5.47 -6.69 12.47
C ARG A 58 -4.65 -6.21 13.67
N ASP A 59 -5.01 -5.07 14.25
CA ASP A 59 -4.29 -4.47 15.37
C ASP A 59 -2.77 -4.30 15.13
N GLY A 60 -2.40 -3.89 13.89
CA GLY A 60 -1.01 -3.69 13.48
C GLY A 60 -0.20 -4.99 13.30
N ARG A 61 -0.86 -6.15 13.24
CA ARG A 61 -0.18 -7.45 13.06
C ARG A 61 -0.73 -8.21 11.85
N PRO A 62 0.11 -8.80 11.01
CA PRO A 62 -0.35 -9.71 9.98
C PRO A 62 -1.05 -10.92 10.62
N VAL A 63 -2.36 -11.06 10.37
CA VAL A 63 -3.16 -12.22 10.82
C VAL A 63 -3.29 -13.27 9.73
N TRP A 64 -3.11 -12.88 8.47
CA TRP A 64 -3.10 -13.77 7.32
C TRP A 64 -2.27 -13.15 6.19
N GLN A 65 -1.48 -13.98 5.51
CA GLN A 65 -0.73 -13.58 4.32
C GLN A 65 -0.54 -14.79 3.38
N ARG A 66 -0.66 -14.57 2.05
CA ARG A 66 -0.56 -15.61 1.03
C ARG A 66 -0.06 -15.07 -0.30
N GLY A 67 0.56 -15.95 -1.08
CA GLY A 67 0.75 -15.78 -2.52
C GLY A 67 -0.13 -16.77 -3.27
N PHE A 68 -0.63 -16.35 -4.44
CA PHE A 68 -1.48 -17.11 -5.33
C PHE A 68 -0.91 -17.08 -6.75
N GLY A 69 -0.93 -18.20 -7.45
CA GLY A 69 -0.40 -18.29 -8.82
C GLY A 69 1.11 -18.02 -8.90
N PHE A 70 1.56 -17.33 -9.94
CA PHE A 70 2.96 -17.24 -10.30
C PHE A 70 3.43 -15.79 -10.48
N ALA A 71 4.59 -15.47 -9.90
CA ALA A 71 5.35 -14.25 -10.19
C ALA A 71 5.98 -14.32 -11.60
N ASN A 72 6.29 -15.53 -12.06
CA ASN A 72 6.74 -15.82 -13.42
C ASN A 72 6.06 -17.12 -13.88
N VAL A 73 5.16 -17.03 -14.85
CA VAL A 73 4.38 -18.17 -15.34
C VAL A 73 5.27 -19.18 -16.05
N ASP A 74 6.13 -18.73 -16.96
CA ASP A 74 6.96 -19.59 -17.81
C ASP A 74 7.97 -20.39 -16.99
N ALA A 75 8.65 -19.73 -16.05
CA ALA A 75 9.59 -20.37 -15.13
C ALA A 75 8.90 -21.02 -13.92
N ARG A 76 7.57 -20.95 -13.83
CA ARG A 76 6.75 -21.48 -12.70
C ARG A 76 7.20 -20.98 -11.33
N VAL A 77 7.72 -19.75 -11.24
CA VAL A 77 8.10 -19.12 -9.97
C VAL A 77 6.82 -18.70 -9.25
N PRO A 78 6.53 -19.26 -8.07
CA PRO A 78 5.29 -18.92 -7.37
C PRO A 78 5.31 -17.46 -6.87
N ALA A 79 4.14 -16.83 -6.82
CA ALA A 79 3.97 -15.59 -6.07
C ALA A 79 3.97 -15.90 -4.57
N THR A 80 4.66 -15.07 -3.79
CA THR A 80 4.79 -15.18 -2.33
C THR A 80 4.53 -13.81 -1.69
N PRO A 81 4.30 -13.69 -0.37
CA PRO A 81 4.18 -12.40 0.29
C PRO A 81 5.38 -11.46 0.07
N ASP A 82 6.58 -12.01 -0.15
CA ASP A 82 7.81 -11.25 -0.42
C ASP A 82 8.02 -10.90 -1.90
N THR A 83 7.16 -11.38 -2.79
CA THR A 83 7.24 -11.04 -4.22
C THR A 83 7.11 -9.54 -4.40
N LEU A 84 7.97 -8.97 -5.23
CA LEU A 84 8.01 -7.54 -5.54
C LEU A 84 7.08 -7.23 -6.72
N TYR A 85 6.38 -6.10 -6.64
CA TYR A 85 5.52 -5.56 -7.69
C TYR A 85 5.70 -4.06 -7.82
N ASP A 86 5.47 -3.50 -9.01
CA ASP A 86 5.23 -2.07 -9.13
C ASP A 86 3.85 -1.77 -8.54
N ILE A 87 3.81 -0.93 -7.52
CA ILE A 87 2.56 -0.60 -6.82
C ILE A 87 1.79 0.56 -7.46
N ALA A 88 2.30 1.05 -8.60
CA ALA A 88 1.66 2.12 -9.38
C ALA A 88 1.23 3.30 -8.49
N SER A 89 -0.02 3.72 -8.62
CA SER A 89 -0.57 4.88 -7.90
C SER A 89 -0.65 4.75 -6.37
N LEU A 90 -0.42 3.57 -5.78
CA LEU A 90 -0.22 3.50 -4.32
C LEU A 90 0.96 4.36 -3.86
N THR A 91 1.93 4.66 -4.74
CA THR A 91 3.03 5.62 -4.50
C THR A 91 2.53 6.98 -4.00
N LYS A 92 1.30 7.40 -4.39
CA LYS A 92 0.70 8.67 -3.97
C LYS A 92 0.52 8.78 -2.46
N THR A 93 0.27 7.67 -1.78
CA THR A 93 0.12 7.65 -0.31
C THR A 93 1.44 7.98 0.39
N PHE A 94 2.55 7.53 -0.16
CA PHE A 94 3.91 7.85 0.29
C PHE A 94 4.23 9.33 0.02
N THR A 95 3.86 9.85 -1.14
CA THR A 95 4.00 11.26 -1.48
C THR A 95 3.23 12.16 -0.51
N SER A 96 2.00 11.78 -0.17
CA SER A 96 1.21 12.46 0.87
C SER A 96 1.97 12.57 2.18
N THR A 97 2.52 11.46 2.65
CA THR A 97 3.32 11.40 3.88
C THR A 97 4.55 12.32 3.80
N LEU A 98 5.29 12.32 2.69
CA LEU A 98 6.46 13.20 2.50
C LEU A 98 6.08 14.69 2.53
N LEU A 99 4.99 15.06 1.86
CA LEU A 99 4.52 16.45 1.84
C LEU A 99 4.04 16.90 3.23
N LEU A 100 3.34 16.04 3.96
CA LEU A 100 2.89 16.34 5.32
C LEU A 100 4.06 16.47 6.29
N GLN A 101 5.16 15.70 6.13
CA GLN A 101 6.40 15.94 6.86
C GLN A 101 6.96 17.36 6.61
N CYS A 102 6.88 17.85 5.37
CA CYS A 102 7.28 19.23 5.05
C CYS A 102 6.37 20.26 5.71
N VAL A 103 5.05 20.00 5.73
CA VAL A 103 4.08 20.88 6.41
C VAL A 103 4.37 20.96 7.91
N GLU A 104 4.60 19.82 8.56
CA GLU A 104 4.94 19.75 9.99
C GLU A 104 6.24 20.48 10.35
N ARG A 105 7.22 20.48 9.43
CA ARG A 105 8.48 21.24 9.59
C ARG A 105 8.34 22.71 9.27
N GLY A 106 7.20 23.17 8.74
CA GLY A 106 6.99 24.54 8.28
C GLY A 106 7.75 24.90 7.00
N THR A 107 8.25 23.90 6.25
CA THR A 107 8.96 24.12 4.97
C THR A 107 8.03 24.11 3.76
N LEU A 108 6.76 23.82 3.95
CA LEU A 108 5.73 23.81 2.91
C LEU A 108 4.40 24.25 3.49
N SER A 109 3.67 25.13 2.78
CA SER A 109 2.23 25.32 2.96
C SER A 109 1.47 24.61 1.85
N LEU A 110 0.43 23.84 2.19
CA LEU A 110 -0.44 23.20 1.19
C LEU A 110 -1.18 24.22 0.30
N ASP A 111 -1.32 25.45 0.76
CA ASP A 111 -2.00 26.52 0.04
C ASP A 111 -1.07 27.39 -0.83
N GLU A 112 0.24 27.03 -0.89
CA GLU A 112 1.17 27.61 -1.85
C GLU A 112 0.78 27.25 -3.29
N ARG A 113 1.01 28.19 -4.22
CA ARG A 113 0.77 28.00 -5.65
C ARG A 113 1.68 26.91 -6.21
N ILE A 114 1.09 25.90 -6.88
CA ILE A 114 1.87 24.83 -7.50
C ILE A 114 2.81 25.35 -8.59
N ALA A 115 2.46 26.45 -9.25
CA ALA A 115 3.28 27.08 -10.28
C ALA A 115 4.66 27.53 -9.77
N ARG A 116 4.85 27.66 -8.45
CA ARG A 116 6.18 27.91 -7.85
C ARG A 116 7.14 26.73 -8.05
N TYR A 117 6.62 25.53 -8.20
CA TYR A 117 7.36 24.27 -8.21
C TYR A 117 7.32 23.58 -9.59
N SER A 118 6.23 23.73 -10.33
CA SER A 118 6.02 23.02 -11.59
C SER A 118 5.15 23.84 -12.54
N ALA A 119 5.59 23.95 -13.78
CA ALA A 119 4.80 24.51 -14.88
C ALA A 119 3.82 23.52 -15.51
N ALA A 120 3.80 22.26 -15.06
CA ALA A 120 2.92 21.23 -15.64
C ALA A 120 1.43 21.45 -15.33
N ILE A 121 1.10 22.31 -14.38
CA ILE A 121 -0.28 22.66 -14.00
C ILE A 121 -0.61 24.04 -14.55
N PRO A 122 -1.45 24.14 -15.58
CA PRO A 122 -1.71 25.40 -16.27
C PRO A 122 -2.61 26.37 -15.50
N GLU A 123 -3.37 25.90 -14.49
CA GLU A 123 -4.27 26.74 -13.70
C GLU A 123 -3.47 27.59 -12.69
N PRO A 124 -3.38 28.94 -12.87
CA PRO A 124 -2.52 29.78 -12.05
C PRO A 124 -3.00 29.88 -10.59
N ALA A 125 -4.27 29.58 -10.34
CA ALA A 125 -4.86 29.56 -9.01
C ALA A 125 -4.68 28.22 -8.28
N ALA A 126 -4.18 27.16 -8.97
CA ALA A 126 -3.99 25.86 -8.35
C ALA A 126 -2.90 25.90 -7.28
N THR A 127 -3.15 25.22 -6.16
CA THR A 127 -2.23 25.08 -5.03
C THR A 127 -1.73 23.64 -4.93
N VAL A 128 -0.72 23.41 -4.10
CA VAL A 128 -0.24 22.06 -3.74
C VAL A 128 -1.41 21.20 -3.24
N ARG A 129 -2.29 21.76 -2.39
CA ARG A 129 -3.51 21.11 -1.90
C ARG A 129 -4.41 20.63 -3.05
N HIS A 130 -4.66 21.49 -4.02
CA HIS A 130 -5.54 21.15 -5.14
C HIS A 130 -4.98 19.98 -5.98
N VAL A 131 -3.67 19.91 -6.17
CA VAL A 131 -3.04 18.76 -6.86
C VAL A 131 -3.13 17.52 -5.99
N LEU A 132 -2.82 17.62 -4.70
CA LEU A 132 -2.82 16.51 -3.75
C LEU A 132 -4.22 15.92 -3.53
N THR A 133 -5.28 16.72 -3.73
CA THR A 133 -6.70 16.29 -3.63
C THR A 133 -7.35 16.00 -4.97
N HIS A 134 -6.60 16.04 -6.09
CA HIS A 134 -7.15 15.89 -7.45
C HIS A 134 -8.27 16.88 -7.80
N THR A 135 -8.14 18.13 -7.32
CA THR A 135 -9.10 19.22 -7.58
C THR A 135 -8.47 20.40 -8.33
N SER A 136 -7.31 20.18 -8.98
CA SER A 136 -6.55 21.27 -9.63
C SER A 136 -7.06 21.66 -11.02
N GLN A 137 -7.92 20.86 -11.66
CA GLN A 137 -8.37 21.07 -13.04
C GLN A 137 -9.52 22.07 -13.13
N GLY A 138 -9.50 22.91 -14.17
CA GLY A 138 -10.54 23.90 -14.43
C GLY A 138 -10.56 24.99 -13.36
N THR A 139 -11.64 25.08 -12.58
CA THR A 139 -11.67 25.94 -11.38
C THR A 139 -11.09 25.15 -10.20
N PRO A 140 -9.88 25.47 -9.72
CA PRO A 140 -9.25 24.72 -8.64
C PRO A 140 -10.12 24.66 -7.37
N GLY A 141 -10.29 23.47 -6.83
CA GLY A 141 -11.14 23.20 -5.69
C GLY A 141 -12.62 22.94 -6.01
N ALA A 142 -13.08 23.11 -7.25
CA ALA A 142 -14.51 22.97 -7.57
C ALA A 142 -14.95 21.50 -7.71
N ALA A 143 -14.13 20.65 -8.30
CA ALA A 143 -14.51 19.26 -8.58
C ALA A 143 -13.33 18.31 -8.46
N PHE A 144 -13.61 17.09 -8.04
CA PHE A 144 -12.66 15.98 -8.04
C PHE A 144 -12.53 15.40 -9.47
N ARG A 145 -11.27 15.26 -9.91
CA ARG A 145 -10.92 14.54 -11.14
C ARG A 145 -9.60 13.84 -10.94
N TYR A 146 -9.66 12.52 -10.77
CA TYR A 146 -8.44 11.72 -10.61
C TYR A 146 -7.54 11.81 -11.83
N ASP A 147 -6.30 12.26 -11.63
CA ASP A 147 -5.34 12.48 -12.71
C ASP A 147 -3.92 12.22 -12.19
N GLY A 148 -3.33 11.11 -12.65
CA GLY A 148 -1.99 10.69 -12.24
C GLY A 148 -0.88 11.61 -12.77
N ASP A 149 -1.02 12.10 -14.00
CA ASP A 149 0.00 12.94 -14.65
C ASP A 149 0.10 14.29 -13.93
N ARG A 150 -1.03 14.88 -13.58
CA ARG A 150 -1.04 16.11 -12.78
C ARG A 150 -0.45 15.90 -11.38
N PHE A 151 -0.72 14.75 -10.76
CA PHE A 151 -0.16 14.42 -9.44
C PHE A 151 1.36 14.29 -9.48
N ALA A 152 1.95 13.89 -10.60
CA ALA A 152 3.39 13.80 -10.77
C ALA A 152 4.11 15.15 -10.59
N ALA A 153 3.43 16.29 -10.80
CA ALA A 153 3.96 17.62 -10.52
C ALA A 153 4.39 17.83 -9.05
N LEU A 154 3.85 17.04 -8.12
CA LEU A 154 4.26 17.07 -6.71
C LEU A 154 5.69 16.54 -6.48
N THR A 155 6.30 15.89 -7.46
CA THR A 155 7.71 15.46 -7.39
C THR A 155 8.61 16.65 -7.07
N SER A 156 8.50 17.74 -7.84
CA SER A 156 9.29 18.96 -7.63
C SER A 156 8.98 19.66 -6.30
N VAL A 157 7.74 19.51 -5.77
CA VAL A 157 7.40 20.04 -4.45
C VAL A 157 8.15 19.26 -3.37
N VAL A 158 8.16 17.91 -3.45
CA VAL A 158 8.93 17.08 -2.51
C VAL A 158 10.42 17.38 -2.62
N ASP A 159 10.97 17.46 -3.84
CA ASP A 159 12.38 17.79 -4.05
C ASP A 159 12.76 19.11 -3.34
N SER A 160 11.94 20.13 -3.55
CA SER A 160 12.16 21.45 -2.95
C SER A 160 12.06 21.42 -1.43
N CYS A 161 11.00 20.86 -0.85
CA CYS A 161 10.76 20.94 0.58
C CYS A 161 11.60 19.96 1.41
N HIS A 162 12.10 18.86 0.80
CA HIS A 162 13.08 17.95 1.42
C HIS A 162 14.53 18.34 1.13
N GLY A 163 14.80 19.23 0.15
CA GLY A 163 16.15 19.62 -0.28
C GLY A 163 16.94 18.47 -0.92
N ARG A 164 16.25 17.47 -1.48
CA ARG A 164 16.84 16.30 -2.13
C ARG A 164 15.85 15.65 -3.11
N PRO A 165 16.32 14.88 -4.11
CA PRO A 165 15.44 14.21 -5.05
C PRO A 165 14.37 13.32 -4.38
N PHE A 166 13.17 13.27 -4.97
CA PHE A 166 12.01 12.53 -4.48
C PHE A 166 12.35 11.10 -4.04
N ARG A 167 13.07 10.35 -4.89
CA ARG A 167 13.46 8.97 -4.58
C ARG A 167 14.35 8.85 -3.34
N GLN A 168 15.25 9.81 -3.11
CA GLN A 168 16.11 9.83 -1.94
C GLN A 168 15.33 10.26 -0.69
N ALA A 169 14.41 11.23 -0.82
CA ALA A 169 13.50 11.59 0.25
C ALA A 169 12.61 10.40 0.66
N LEU A 170 12.05 9.69 -0.32
CA LEU A 170 11.25 8.47 -0.10
C LEU A 170 12.07 7.39 0.61
N ALA A 171 13.26 7.07 0.10
CA ALA A 171 14.13 6.06 0.68
C ALA A 171 14.45 6.37 2.15
N THR A 172 14.97 7.56 2.43
CA THR A 172 15.49 7.89 3.77
C THR A 172 14.39 8.27 4.78
N SER A 173 13.30 8.92 4.33
CA SER A 173 12.26 9.41 5.24
C SER A 173 11.13 8.41 5.48
N ILE A 174 10.99 7.39 4.63
CA ILE A 174 9.93 6.37 4.75
C ILE A 174 10.51 4.96 4.72
N LEU A 175 11.17 4.53 3.62
CA LEU A 175 11.54 3.11 3.46
C LEU A 175 12.50 2.64 4.57
N ASP A 176 13.54 3.41 4.85
CA ASP A 176 14.52 3.07 5.88
C ASP A 176 13.89 3.14 7.29
N ARG A 177 13.04 4.16 7.55
CA ARG A 177 12.39 4.32 8.85
C ARG A 177 11.39 3.23 9.19
N ALA A 178 10.74 2.64 8.17
CA ALA A 178 9.83 1.51 8.33
C ALA A 178 10.52 0.15 8.11
N ALA A 179 11.83 0.12 7.90
CA ALA A 179 12.58 -1.10 7.56
C ALA A 179 11.99 -1.86 6.36
N MET A 180 11.56 -1.13 5.32
CA MET A 180 11.00 -1.66 4.06
C MET A 180 12.14 -2.11 3.14
N THR A 181 12.88 -3.13 3.56
CA THR A 181 14.15 -3.53 2.94
C THR A 181 14.03 -4.16 1.55
N ASN A 182 12.84 -4.62 1.17
CA ASN A 182 12.55 -5.14 -0.16
C ASN A 182 12.02 -4.07 -1.13
N SER A 183 11.64 -2.90 -0.62
CA SER A 183 11.09 -1.83 -1.46
C SER A 183 12.18 -1.06 -2.19
N VAL A 184 11.90 -0.63 -3.43
CA VAL A 184 12.87 0.04 -4.30
C VAL A 184 12.24 1.30 -4.91
N PRO A 185 12.85 2.49 -4.73
CA PRO A 185 12.32 3.76 -5.25
C PRO A 185 12.64 3.95 -6.74
N GLY A 186 12.07 3.10 -7.59
CA GLY A 186 12.20 3.12 -9.05
C GLY A 186 12.85 1.84 -9.61
N HIS A 187 12.29 1.32 -10.70
CA HIS A 187 12.78 0.13 -11.39
C HIS A 187 14.12 0.39 -12.13
N ASP A 188 14.41 1.65 -12.49
CA ASP A 188 15.66 2.09 -13.10
C ASP A 188 16.89 1.87 -12.21
N LEU A 189 16.70 1.60 -10.92
CA LEU A 189 17.75 1.17 -9.99
C LEU A 189 18.22 -0.28 -10.21
N GLU A 190 17.62 -1.02 -11.14
CA GLU A 190 18.18 -2.29 -11.65
C GLU A 190 19.54 -2.07 -12.35
N ARG A 191 19.64 -0.97 -13.12
CA ARG A 191 20.83 -0.56 -13.88
C ARG A 191 20.96 0.95 -13.84
N PRO A 192 21.37 1.50 -12.67
CA PRO A 192 21.36 2.95 -12.50
C PRO A 192 22.42 3.64 -13.35
N THR A 193 22.10 4.84 -13.82
CA THR A 193 23.11 5.75 -14.37
C THR A 193 24.07 6.20 -13.26
N PRO A 194 25.28 6.70 -13.59
CA PRO A 194 26.21 7.19 -12.56
C PRO A 194 25.62 8.27 -11.64
N SER A 195 24.81 9.18 -12.20
CA SER A 195 24.13 10.23 -11.41
C SER A 195 23.06 9.66 -10.48
N LEU A 196 22.37 8.61 -10.90
CA LEU A 196 21.37 7.93 -10.09
C LEU A 196 22.03 7.09 -8.97
N ALA A 197 23.09 6.36 -9.31
CA ALA A 197 23.88 5.60 -8.34
C ALA A 197 24.47 6.47 -7.24
N ALA A 198 24.89 7.69 -7.56
CA ALA A 198 25.46 8.65 -6.60
C ALA A 198 24.46 9.14 -5.52
N LEU A 199 23.17 8.85 -5.66
CA LEU A 199 22.16 9.21 -4.65
C LEU A 199 22.17 8.26 -3.43
N PHE A 200 22.81 7.10 -3.54
CA PHE A 200 22.77 6.05 -2.52
C PHE A 200 24.18 5.52 -2.22
N ASP A 201 24.37 5.00 -1.02
CA ASP A 201 25.60 4.28 -0.70
C ASP A 201 25.64 2.90 -1.39
N VAL A 202 26.83 2.32 -1.50
CA VAL A 202 27.05 1.04 -2.19
C VAL A 202 26.21 -0.12 -1.61
N PRO A 203 26.10 -0.31 -0.29
CA PRO A 203 25.22 -1.34 0.29
C PRO A 203 23.75 -1.17 -0.07
N THR A 204 23.22 0.05 0.01
CA THR A 204 21.83 0.37 -0.35
C THR A 204 21.57 0.10 -1.83
N LEU A 205 22.48 0.53 -2.69
CA LEU A 205 22.37 0.31 -4.13
C LEU A 205 22.38 -1.19 -4.47
N GLY A 206 23.30 -1.96 -3.91
CA GLY A 206 23.35 -3.42 -4.09
C GLY A 206 22.09 -4.14 -3.61
N ARG A 207 21.47 -3.65 -2.52
CA ARG A 207 20.19 -4.13 -2.05
C ARG A 207 19.07 -3.84 -3.05
N TYR A 208 19.00 -2.65 -3.63
CA TYR A 208 18.00 -2.29 -4.65
C TYR A 208 18.15 -3.14 -5.90
N GLU A 209 19.37 -3.24 -6.45
CA GLU A 209 19.65 -4.10 -7.62
C GLU A 209 19.25 -5.56 -7.36
N GLY A 210 19.56 -6.09 -6.18
CA GLY A 210 19.18 -7.44 -5.76
C GLY A 210 17.67 -7.62 -5.58
N SER A 211 16.97 -6.59 -5.12
CA SER A 211 15.51 -6.61 -4.95
C SER A 211 14.79 -6.57 -6.28
N VAL A 212 15.20 -5.72 -7.22
CA VAL A 212 14.58 -5.61 -8.55
C VAL A 212 14.63 -6.94 -9.32
N LYS A 213 15.69 -7.75 -9.16
CA LYS A 213 15.79 -9.08 -9.78
C LYS A 213 14.69 -10.06 -9.34
N ARG A 214 13.98 -9.76 -8.25
CA ARG A 214 12.84 -10.54 -7.73
C ARG A 214 11.48 -9.92 -8.09
N LEU A 215 11.46 -8.88 -8.93
CA LEU A 215 10.24 -8.28 -9.43
C LEU A 215 9.42 -9.31 -10.21
N ALA A 216 8.15 -9.46 -9.89
CA ALA A 216 7.25 -10.30 -10.65
C ALA A 216 7.25 -9.88 -12.14
N LEU A 217 7.26 -10.83 -13.06
CA LEU A 217 7.16 -10.50 -14.48
C LEU A 217 5.80 -9.83 -14.77
N PRO A 218 5.79 -8.80 -15.62
CA PRO A 218 4.58 -8.10 -16.00
C PRO A 218 3.76 -8.91 -16.99
N TYR A 219 2.44 -8.92 -16.80
CA TYR A 219 1.49 -9.51 -17.73
C TYR A 219 0.38 -8.51 -18.03
N GLN A 220 -0.22 -8.60 -19.19
CA GLN A 220 -1.40 -7.86 -19.56
C GLN A 220 -2.59 -8.80 -19.65
N THR A 221 -3.74 -8.38 -19.11
CA THR A 221 -5.00 -9.12 -19.21
C THR A 221 -5.48 -9.14 -20.66
N ALA A 222 -6.01 -10.29 -21.09
CA ALA A 222 -6.63 -10.52 -22.41
C ALA A 222 -7.97 -11.22 -22.20
N ALA A 223 -8.80 -11.27 -23.24
CA ALA A 223 -10.17 -11.83 -23.14
C ALA A 223 -10.18 -13.30 -22.70
N ASP A 224 -9.16 -14.06 -23.05
CA ASP A 224 -9.01 -15.50 -22.81
C ASP A 224 -7.88 -15.87 -21.83
N GLY A 225 -7.30 -14.88 -21.15
CA GLY A 225 -6.21 -15.13 -20.20
C GLY A 225 -5.34 -13.92 -19.91
N SER A 226 -4.02 -14.15 -19.84
CA SER A 226 -3.01 -13.12 -19.70
C SER A 226 -1.80 -13.46 -20.56
N ALA A 227 -1.12 -12.43 -21.09
CA ALA A 227 0.09 -12.57 -21.90
C ALA A 227 1.26 -11.79 -21.25
N PRO A 228 2.52 -12.26 -21.42
CA PRO A 228 3.69 -11.49 -21.02
C PRO A 228 3.67 -10.10 -21.65
N ALA A 229 4.08 -9.08 -20.90
CA ALA A 229 4.08 -7.69 -21.33
C ALA A 229 5.41 -7.00 -21.03
N GLY A 230 5.65 -5.83 -21.64
CA GLY A 230 6.76 -4.95 -21.25
C GLY A 230 6.51 -4.30 -19.91
N TYR A 231 7.58 -3.92 -19.22
CA TYR A 231 7.48 -3.16 -17.98
C TYR A 231 6.88 -1.76 -18.20
N PRO A 232 6.14 -1.21 -17.22
CA PRO A 232 5.74 0.20 -17.25
C PRO A 232 6.97 1.12 -17.20
N PRO A 233 6.80 2.46 -17.23
CA PRO A 233 7.91 3.40 -17.03
C PRO A 233 8.75 3.03 -15.79
N ARG A 234 10.08 3.03 -15.95
CA ARG A 234 11.00 2.50 -14.93
C ARG A 234 11.40 3.52 -13.88
N ASP A 235 11.24 4.80 -14.17
CA ASP A 235 11.50 5.90 -13.25
C ASP A 235 10.40 6.00 -12.17
N ILE A 236 10.66 6.82 -11.17
CA ILE A 236 9.70 7.09 -10.09
C ILE A 236 9.34 8.58 -10.06
N SER A 237 8.09 8.84 -9.80
CA SER A 237 7.55 10.17 -9.52
C SER A 237 6.65 10.17 -8.28
N ALA A 238 6.17 11.32 -7.88
CA ALA A 238 5.15 11.45 -6.84
C ALA A 238 3.89 10.63 -7.12
N SER A 239 3.64 10.28 -8.39
CA SER A 239 2.43 9.59 -8.86
C SER A 239 2.55 8.07 -8.84
N ALA A 240 3.71 7.50 -9.20
CA ALA A 240 3.89 6.07 -9.42
C ALA A 240 5.39 5.68 -9.49
N GLY A 241 5.68 4.36 -9.49
CA GLY A 241 7.00 3.80 -9.73
C GLY A 241 7.70 3.22 -8.51
N LEU A 242 7.08 3.22 -7.33
CA LEU A 242 7.60 2.49 -6.17
C LEU A 242 7.39 0.99 -6.38
N LEU A 243 8.46 0.21 -6.23
CA LEU A 243 8.38 -1.24 -6.17
C LEU A 243 8.29 -1.68 -4.71
N SER A 244 7.35 -2.58 -4.39
CA SER A 244 7.18 -3.05 -3.01
C SER A 244 6.58 -4.47 -2.96
N SER A 245 6.59 -5.06 -1.77
CA SER A 245 5.91 -6.32 -1.43
C SER A 245 4.82 -6.09 -0.39
N VAL A 246 3.88 -7.05 -0.23
CA VAL A 246 2.86 -6.92 0.82
C VAL A 246 3.47 -6.97 2.22
N VAL A 247 4.61 -7.61 2.41
CA VAL A 247 5.34 -7.63 3.68
C VAL A 247 5.87 -6.23 4.04
N ASP A 248 6.45 -5.51 3.08
CA ASP A 248 6.93 -4.15 3.33
C ASP A 248 5.78 -3.14 3.45
N LEU A 249 4.72 -3.29 2.65
CA LEU A 249 3.52 -2.46 2.80
C LEU A 249 2.82 -2.68 4.15
N ALA A 250 2.90 -3.89 4.72
CA ALA A 250 2.44 -4.15 6.08
C ALA A 250 3.24 -3.36 7.13
N LYS A 251 4.57 -3.25 6.96
CA LYS A 251 5.41 -2.39 7.83
C LYS A 251 5.05 -0.92 7.68
N TYR A 252 4.77 -0.47 6.45
CA TYR A 252 4.29 0.89 6.18
C TYR A 252 2.95 1.14 6.88
N ASP A 253 2.00 0.20 6.82
CA ASP A 253 0.71 0.28 7.50
C ASP A 253 0.87 0.47 9.02
N VAL A 254 1.70 -0.35 9.64
CA VAL A 254 2.00 -0.26 11.08
C VAL A 254 2.66 1.09 11.42
N ALA A 255 3.60 1.55 10.59
CA ALA A 255 4.29 2.83 10.81
C ALA A 255 3.34 4.04 10.68
N ILE A 256 2.33 3.97 9.80
CA ILE A 256 1.25 4.96 9.71
C ILE A 256 0.41 4.95 11.00
N ASP A 257 -0.06 3.79 11.44
CA ASP A 257 -0.93 3.66 12.60
C ASP A 257 -0.24 4.08 13.91
N THR A 258 1.06 3.88 13.98
CA THR A 258 1.89 4.28 15.15
C THR A 258 2.50 5.67 15.02
N ASN A 259 2.11 6.44 13.98
CA ASN A 259 2.54 7.81 13.74
C ASN A 259 4.08 7.97 13.67
N VAL A 260 4.78 6.97 13.08
CA VAL A 260 6.23 7.00 12.89
C VAL A 260 6.65 8.15 11.98
N PHE A 261 5.85 8.47 10.96
CA PHE A 261 6.25 9.40 9.91
C PHE A 261 5.79 10.83 10.16
N ILE A 262 4.53 11.01 10.59
CA ILE A 262 3.84 12.28 10.79
C ILE A 262 2.99 12.22 12.06
N PHE A 263 2.63 13.37 12.59
CA PHE A 263 1.73 13.43 13.75
C PHE A 263 0.33 12.91 13.40
N ARG A 264 -0.36 12.40 14.42
CA ARG A 264 -1.73 11.91 14.29
C ARG A 264 -2.68 12.94 13.65
N ALA A 265 -2.53 14.21 14.01
CA ALA A 265 -3.36 15.28 13.44
C ALA A 265 -3.17 15.42 11.92
N SER A 266 -1.94 15.33 11.42
CA SER A 266 -1.62 15.35 9.99
C SER A 266 -2.15 14.11 9.28
N GLN A 267 -2.07 12.94 9.92
CA GLN A 267 -2.62 11.70 9.38
C GLN A 267 -4.15 11.76 9.28
N GLU A 268 -4.85 12.23 10.30
CA GLU A 268 -6.31 12.42 10.26
C GLU A 268 -6.72 13.48 9.22
N LEU A 269 -5.91 14.54 9.04
CA LEU A 269 -6.13 15.51 7.97
C LEU A 269 -6.03 14.83 6.59
N ALA A 270 -5.05 13.95 6.38
CA ALA A 270 -4.92 13.20 5.13
C ALA A 270 -6.14 12.28 4.87
N TRP A 271 -6.74 11.74 5.92
CA TRP A 271 -7.89 10.85 5.89
C TRP A 271 -9.24 11.57 6.04
N THR A 272 -9.26 12.86 5.78
CA THR A 272 -10.48 13.69 5.75
C THR A 272 -10.82 14.02 4.31
N ASN A 273 -12.10 13.85 3.94
CA ASN A 273 -12.61 14.22 2.62
C ASN A 273 -12.33 15.70 2.33
N ALA A 274 -11.74 15.99 1.18
CA ALA A 274 -11.67 17.35 0.70
C ALA A 274 -13.09 17.89 0.47
N VAL A 275 -13.26 19.19 0.58
CA VAL A 275 -14.55 19.87 0.37
C VAL A 275 -14.43 20.76 -0.85
N SER A 276 -15.40 20.69 -1.76
CA SER A 276 -15.45 21.54 -2.94
C SER A 276 -15.73 23.02 -2.57
N THR A 277 -15.51 23.92 -3.52
CA THR A 277 -15.86 25.34 -3.36
C THR A 277 -17.36 25.59 -3.12
N THR A 278 -18.23 24.60 -3.41
CA THR A 278 -19.67 24.62 -3.14
C THR A 278 -20.06 23.96 -1.82
N GLY A 279 -19.10 23.46 -1.05
CA GLY A 279 -19.34 22.80 0.24
C GLY A 279 -19.63 21.31 0.15
N GLU A 280 -19.49 20.68 -1.02
CA GLU A 280 -19.71 19.25 -1.22
C GLU A 280 -18.48 18.44 -0.77
N ALA A 281 -18.69 17.35 -0.04
CA ALA A 281 -17.62 16.42 0.33
C ALA A 281 -17.19 15.61 -0.90
N LEU A 282 -15.88 15.65 -1.20
CA LEU A 282 -15.28 14.93 -2.32
C LEU A 282 -14.77 13.55 -1.87
N PRO A 283 -14.63 12.57 -2.77
CA PRO A 283 -14.25 11.19 -2.40
C PRO A 283 -12.78 11.02 -2.02
N TYR A 284 -12.01 12.10 -1.97
CA TYR A 284 -10.55 12.07 -1.80
C TYR A 284 -10.09 13.11 -0.78
N GLY A 285 -9.09 12.74 0.03
CA GLY A 285 -8.39 13.62 0.95
C GLY A 285 -7.00 13.98 0.43
N LEU A 286 -5.99 14.04 1.29
CA LEU A 286 -4.62 14.31 0.88
C LEU A 286 -3.91 13.01 0.48
N GLY A 287 -4.06 12.59 -0.78
CA GLY A 287 -3.41 11.39 -1.31
C GLY A 287 -4.11 10.06 -0.99
N TRP A 288 -5.34 10.10 -0.48
CA TRP A 288 -6.13 8.93 -0.12
C TRP A 288 -7.58 9.07 -0.55
N PHE A 289 -8.22 8.00 -1.01
CA PHE A 289 -9.66 7.89 -1.11
C PHE A 289 -10.26 7.67 0.27
N ILE A 290 -11.40 8.30 0.53
CA ILE A 290 -12.16 8.16 1.77
C ILE A 290 -13.62 7.89 1.45
N GLN A 291 -14.14 6.80 2.00
CA GLN A 291 -15.51 6.34 1.81
C GLN A 291 -16.09 5.83 3.13
N ARG A 292 -17.42 5.87 3.27
CA ARG A 292 -18.11 5.16 4.35
C ARG A 292 -18.90 4.02 3.77
N GLU A 293 -18.71 2.84 4.34
CA GLU A 293 -19.49 1.64 4.01
C GLU A 293 -20.09 1.07 5.28
N ARG A 294 -21.40 0.92 5.33
CA ARG A 294 -22.14 0.46 6.53
C ARG A 294 -21.76 1.21 7.82
N GLY A 295 -21.53 2.52 7.71
CA GLY A 295 -21.10 3.36 8.84
C GLY A 295 -19.62 3.30 9.19
N VAL A 296 -18.86 2.36 8.62
CA VAL A 296 -17.41 2.23 8.84
C VAL A 296 -16.66 3.12 7.86
N ARG A 297 -15.69 3.89 8.36
CA ARG A 297 -14.79 4.68 7.52
C ARG A 297 -13.79 3.75 6.84
N LEU A 298 -13.72 3.83 5.52
CA LEU A 298 -12.72 3.18 4.69
C LEU A 298 -11.75 4.23 4.15
N VAL A 299 -10.47 4.00 4.34
CA VAL A 299 -9.37 4.79 3.78
C VAL A 299 -8.60 3.87 2.85
N TRP A 300 -8.47 4.28 1.58
CA TRP A 300 -7.96 3.34 0.61
C TRP A 300 -7.26 4.03 -0.55
N HIS A 301 -6.47 3.27 -1.28
CA HIS A 301 -5.96 3.64 -2.59
C HIS A 301 -5.76 2.39 -3.45
N TYR A 302 -5.79 2.57 -4.75
CA TYR A 302 -5.47 1.52 -5.70
C TYR A 302 -4.28 1.92 -6.58
N GLY A 303 -3.59 0.94 -7.15
CA GLY A 303 -2.58 1.12 -8.17
C GLY A 303 -3.04 0.48 -9.47
N GLN A 304 -2.77 1.14 -10.60
CA GLN A 304 -3.13 0.63 -11.90
C GLN A 304 -2.08 0.98 -12.95
N TRP A 305 -1.48 -0.06 -13.48
CA TRP A 305 -0.86 -0.17 -14.78
C TRP A 305 -1.54 -1.32 -15.54
N PRO A 306 -1.51 -1.39 -16.86
CA PRO A 306 -1.94 -2.60 -17.56
C PRO A 306 -1.21 -3.86 -17.08
N GLN A 307 0.03 -3.71 -16.60
CA GLN A 307 0.94 -4.79 -16.20
C GLN A 307 0.96 -5.09 -14.70
N TYR A 308 0.52 -4.17 -13.88
CA TYR A 308 0.50 -4.32 -12.42
C TYR A 308 -0.72 -3.65 -11.82
N SER A 309 -1.22 -4.22 -10.77
CA SER A 309 -2.31 -3.63 -10.01
C SER A 309 -2.15 -3.84 -8.52
N ALA A 310 -2.71 -2.92 -7.76
CA ALA A 310 -2.62 -2.93 -6.32
C ALA A 310 -3.92 -2.43 -5.68
N LEU A 311 -4.23 -2.93 -4.49
CA LEU A 311 -5.29 -2.42 -3.63
C LEU A 311 -4.77 -2.35 -2.20
N TYR A 312 -4.91 -1.20 -1.57
CA TYR A 312 -4.67 -0.98 -0.15
C TYR A 312 -5.95 -0.41 0.45
N LEU A 313 -6.60 -1.19 1.30
CA LEU A 313 -7.89 -0.88 1.89
C LEU A 313 -7.81 -1.01 3.41
N LYS A 314 -8.04 0.08 4.11
CA LYS A 314 -7.96 0.19 5.55
C LYS A 314 -9.30 0.61 6.15
N ALA A 315 -9.69 -0.03 7.24
CA ALA A 315 -10.77 0.38 8.13
C ALA A 315 -10.15 0.82 9.48
N PRO A 316 -9.72 2.09 9.63
CA PRO A 316 -8.96 2.54 10.80
C PRO A 316 -9.72 2.32 12.12
N ASP A 317 -11.03 2.57 12.11
CA ASP A 317 -11.89 2.43 13.29
C ASP A 317 -12.11 0.95 13.71
N ARG A 318 -11.62 0.00 12.91
CA ARG A 318 -11.65 -1.45 13.14
C ARG A 318 -10.25 -2.05 13.25
N HIS A 319 -9.19 -1.23 13.17
CA HIS A 319 -7.80 -1.68 13.16
C HIS A 319 -7.52 -2.78 12.14
N LEU A 320 -8.14 -2.69 10.96
CA LEU A 320 -8.14 -3.73 9.95
C LEU A 320 -7.64 -3.18 8.61
N THR A 321 -6.73 -3.90 7.95
CA THR A 321 -6.17 -3.52 6.65
C THR A 321 -6.04 -4.73 5.73
N LEU A 322 -6.43 -4.57 4.46
CA LEU A 322 -6.15 -5.48 3.35
C LEU A 322 -5.16 -4.84 2.38
N ILE A 323 -4.15 -5.60 1.97
CA ILE A 323 -3.25 -5.21 0.89
C ILE A 323 -3.17 -6.35 -0.13
N LEU A 324 -3.41 -6.03 -1.40
CA LEU A 324 -3.29 -6.95 -2.54
C LEU A 324 -2.35 -6.34 -3.59
N LEU A 325 -1.44 -7.14 -4.13
CA LEU A 325 -0.57 -6.78 -5.25
C LEU A 325 -0.67 -7.86 -6.33
N GLY A 326 -0.79 -7.45 -7.60
CA GLY A 326 -0.91 -8.35 -8.74
C GLY A 326 0.00 -7.96 -9.90
N ASN A 327 0.48 -8.96 -10.66
CA ASN A 327 1.35 -8.76 -11.82
C ASN A 327 0.57 -8.69 -13.14
N SER A 328 -0.62 -8.13 -13.10
CA SER A 328 -1.40 -7.65 -14.26
C SER A 328 -2.39 -6.57 -13.79
N GLY A 329 -3.08 -5.89 -14.70
CA GLY A 329 -4.12 -4.90 -14.41
C GLY A 329 -5.37 -5.46 -13.70
N GLY A 330 -5.50 -6.77 -13.56
CA GLY A 330 -6.76 -7.43 -13.21
C GLY A 330 -7.35 -7.15 -11.82
N LEU A 331 -6.60 -6.55 -10.86
CA LEU A 331 -7.19 -6.11 -9.58
C LEU A 331 -7.96 -4.79 -9.70
N SER A 332 -7.69 -3.97 -10.73
CA SER A 332 -8.21 -2.61 -10.82
C SER A 332 -8.74 -2.21 -12.19
N GLU A 333 -8.18 -2.68 -13.30
CA GLU A 333 -8.44 -2.18 -14.65
C GLU A 333 -9.92 -2.31 -15.07
N ALA A 334 -10.58 -3.39 -14.72
CA ALA A 334 -11.99 -3.64 -15.04
C ALA A 334 -12.99 -2.95 -14.08
N PHE A 335 -12.50 -2.25 -13.04
CA PHE A 335 -13.36 -1.72 -11.98
C PHE A 335 -13.23 -0.20 -11.88
N PRO A 336 -14.34 0.58 -11.98
CA PRO A 336 -14.29 2.04 -12.06
C PRO A 336 -14.04 2.70 -10.68
N MET A 337 -12.96 2.32 -10.00
CA MET A 337 -12.61 2.83 -8.67
C MET A 337 -12.15 4.30 -8.67
N ALA A 338 -11.73 4.83 -9.82
CA ALA A 338 -11.27 6.23 -9.93
C ALA A 338 -12.35 7.25 -9.55
N GLY A 339 -13.63 6.86 -9.59
CA GLY A 339 -14.74 7.67 -9.10
C GLY A 339 -14.88 7.77 -7.58
N GLY A 340 -14.09 7.02 -6.83
CA GLY A 340 -14.10 7.04 -5.35
C GLY A 340 -14.96 5.96 -4.71
N ASP A 341 -15.32 4.90 -5.43
CA ASP A 341 -16.07 3.76 -4.89
C ASP A 341 -15.21 2.49 -4.90
N VAL A 342 -14.67 2.11 -3.74
CA VAL A 342 -13.89 0.87 -3.58
C VAL A 342 -14.78 -0.37 -3.73
N MET A 343 -16.08 -0.24 -3.48
CA MET A 343 -17.05 -1.34 -3.61
C MET A 343 -17.32 -1.70 -5.09
N ALA A 344 -16.81 -0.94 -6.06
CA ALA A 344 -16.72 -1.39 -7.45
C ALA A 344 -15.83 -2.63 -7.60
N SER A 345 -14.78 -2.78 -6.75
CA SER A 345 -13.89 -3.93 -6.75
C SER A 345 -14.53 -5.16 -6.08
N PRO A 346 -14.60 -6.32 -6.75
CA PRO A 346 -15.06 -7.57 -6.12
C PRO A 346 -14.09 -8.06 -5.02
N PHE A 347 -12.81 -7.73 -5.11
CA PHE A 347 -11.81 -8.06 -4.09
C PHE A 347 -12.08 -7.28 -2.80
N ALA A 348 -12.35 -5.96 -2.91
CA ALA A 348 -12.75 -5.14 -1.77
C ALA A 348 -14.09 -5.59 -1.19
N LYS A 349 -15.09 -5.92 -2.05
CA LYS A 349 -16.39 -6.43 -1.60
C LYS A 349 -16.25 -7.71 -0.77
N ALA A 350 -15.42 -8.65 -1.21
CA ALA A 350 -15.18 -9.89 -0.48
C ALA A 350 -14.62 -9.62 0.92
N PHE A 351 -13.61 -8.75 1.01
CA PHE A 351 -13.01 -8.36 2.28
C PHE A 351 -13.99 -7.65 3.21
N VAL A 352 -14.69 -6.63 2.72
CA VAL A 352 -15.64 -5.86 3.53
C VAL A 352 -16.77 -6.75 4.04
N ARG A 353 -17.31 -7.66 3.21
CA ARG A 353 -18.41 -8.55 3.62
C ARG A 353 -18.00 -9.59 4.65
N ILE A 354 -16.77 -10.05 4.62
CA ILE A 354 -16.28 -11.10 5.52
C ILE A 354 -15.78 -10.50 6.84
N PHE A 355 -15.01 -9.41 6.78
CA PHE A 355 -14.29 -8.88 7.94
C PHE A 355 -14.92 -7.63 8.56
N ILE A 356 -15.89 -6.99 7.88
CA ILE A 356 -16.59 -5.77 8.34
C ILE A 356 -18.10 -6.04 8.25
N PRO A 357 -18.65 -6.87 9.14
CA PRO A 357 -20.07 -7.24 9.16
C PRO A 357 -21.01 -6.07 9.48
#